data_1da50117ab3def893cccdedb194ce934
#
_entry.id   1da50117ab3def893cccdedb194ce934
#
_cell.length_a   1.000
_cell.length_b   1.000
_cell.length_c   1.000
_cell.angle_alpha   90.00
_cell.angle_beta   90.00
_cell.angle_gamma   90.00
#
_symmetry.space_group_name_H-M   'P 1'
#
loop_
_entity.id
_entity.type
_entity.pdbx_description
1 polymer ?
#
loop_
_entity_poly.entity_id
_entity_poly.type
_entity_poly.pdbx_seq_one_letter_code
_entity_poly.pdbx_strand_id
1 'polypeptide(L)'
;MLRAIPGLAELCLTPNGSLLPQLARPLRDAGVDRLNISLDTLRPDRFAAMTRLGTLQDVLAGIKAAEAAGFRNLKFDTVLIGGFNDDEIEDFVNLSREHPWEMRFIELMPMGPCAGWDRSRFLPAETVLDRTAELEPIEAQGVARRYQLPGALGTVGLISPVSHDFCADCRRIRVTADGKLKGCLH
;
A
#
# COMPACT_ATOMS: atom_id res chain seq x y z
N MET A 1 20.49 14.46 -2.25
CA MET A 1 19.85 15.76 -2.55
C MET A 1 18.53 15.94 -1.79
N LEU A 2 17.48 15.14 -1.98
CA LEU A 2 16.20 15.34 -1.28
C LEU A 2 16.35 15.35 0.24
N ARG A 3 17.12 14.41 0.82
CA ARG A 3 17.33 14.33 2.26
C ARG A 3 17.99 15.57 2.89
N ALA A 4 18.67 16.37 2.09
CA ALA A 4 19.31 17.61 2.55
C ALA A 4 18.37 18.83 2.58
N ILE A 5 17.10 18.67 2.19
CA ILE A 5 16.11 19.77 2.22
C ILE A 5 15.74 20.04 3.68
N PRO A 6 15.93 21.28 4.19
CA PRO A 6 15.54 21.63 5.55
C PRO A 6 14.04 21.45 5.76
N GLY A 7 13.66 20.83 6.90
CA GLY A 7 12.26 20.59 7.24
C GLY A 7 11.64 19.34 6.62
N LEU A 8 12.37 18.58 5.80
CA LEU A 8 11.89 17.29 5.32
C LEU A 8 11.87 16.27 6.48
N ALA A 9 10.67 15.98 6.98
CA ALA A 9 10.48 15.10 8.12
C ALA A 9 10.70 13.62 7.72
N GLU A 10 10.12 13.18 6.62
CA GLU A 10 10.15 11.79 6.18
C GLU A 10 10.30 11.70 4.65
N LEU A 11 11.15 10.80 4.17
CA LEU A 11 11.30 10.46 2.76
C LEU A 11 10.80 9.04 2.54
N CYS A 12 9.68 8.91 1.82
CA CYS A 12 9.04 7.62 1.54
C CYS A 12 9.09 7.29 0.06
N LEU A 13 9.18 6.01 -0.26
CA LEU A 13 9.03 5.51 -1.62
C LEU A 13 7.89 4.49 -1.70
N THR A 14 7.23 4.44 -2.85
CA THR A 14 6.21 3.43 -3.15
C THR A 14 6.69 2.57 -4.33
N PRO A 15 7.56 1.57 -4.08
CA PRO A 15 8.04 0.66 -5.11
C PRO A 15 7.06 -0.50 -5.35
N ASN A 16 7.19 -1.15 -6.50
CA ASN A 16 6.56 -2.44 -6.77
C ASN A 16 7.30 -3.64 -6.12
N GLY A 17 8.41 -3.39 -5.46
CA GLY A 17 9.18 -4.41 -4.72
C GLY A 17 10.21 -5.20 -5.53
N SER A 18 10.05 -5.35 -6.83
CA SER A 18 10.87 -6.27 -7.66
C SER A 18 12.36 -5.94 -7.71
N LEU A 19 12.74 -4.66 -7.58
CA LEU A 19 14.13 -4.23 -7.59
C LEU A 19 14.73 -4.03 -6.19
N LEU A 20 13.96 -4.23 -5.13
CA LEU A 20 14.45 -4.08 -3.75
C LEU A 20 15.58 -5.04 -3.38
N PRO A 21 15.72 -6.26 -3.95
CA PRO A 21 16.89 -7.09 -3.69
C PRO A 21 18.22 -6.38 -3.96
N GLN A 22 18.25 -5.50 -4.97
CA GLN A 22 19.45 -4.74 -5.33
C GLN A 22 19.47 -3.34 -4.75
N LEU A 23 18.30 -2.72 -4.54
CA LEU A 23 18.18 -1.30 -4.21
C LEU A 23 17.89 -1.00 -2.73
N ALA A 24 17.43 -1.98 -1.94
CA ALA A 24 17.03 -1.71 -0.56
C ALA A 24 18.17 -1.06 0.27
N ARG A 25 19.37 -1.61 0.23
CA ARG A 25 20.50 -1.04 0.95
C ARG A 25 20.92 0.34 0.42
N PRO A 26 21.13 0.54 -0.90
CA PRO A 26 21.38 1.87 -1.46
C PRO A 26 20.31 2.92 -1.11
N LEU A 27 19.02 2.55 -1.11
CA LEU A 27 17.93 3.45 -0.73
C LEU A 27 18.01 3.84 0.74
N ARG A 28 18.29 2.87 1.62
CA ARG A 28 18.46 3.16 3.04
C ARG A 28 19.63 4.09 3.30
N ASP A 29 20.77 3.83 2.66
CA ASP A 29 21.97 4.65 2.77
C ASP A 29 21.77 6.06 2.18
N ALA A 30 20.92 6.21 1.17
CA ALA A 30 20.51 7.50 0.61
C ALA A 30 19.53 8.28 1.51
N GLY A 31 19.10 7.69 2.63
CA GLY A 31 18.24 8.33 3.64
C GLY A 31 16.75 8.19 3.38
N VAL A 32 16.33 7.16 2.64
CA VAL A 32 14.91 6.78 2.58
C VAL A 32 14.51 6.21 3.94
N ASP A 33 13.43 6.74 4.50
CA ASP A 33 12.95 6.37 5.84
C ASP A 33 11.99 5.18 5.79
N ARG A 34 11.10 5.14 4.79
CA ARG A 34 10.03 4.14 4.72
C ARG A 34 9.72 3.70 3.29
N LEU A 35 9.30 2.45 3.19
CA LEU A 35 8.79 1.88 1.95
C LEU A 35 7.30 1.55 2.09
N ASN A 36 6.52 1.93 1.07
CA ASN A 36 5.15 1.48 0.86
C ASN A 36 5.18 0.57 -0.37
N ILE A 37 5.10 -0.72 -0.19
CA ILE A 37 5.23 -1.69 -1.29
C ILE A 37 3.86 -1.94 -1.88
N SER A 38 3.71 -1.75 -3.20
CA SER A 38 2.47 -2.11 -3.89
C SER A 38 2.41 -3.62 -4.08
N LEU A 39 1.38 -4.26 -3.53
CA LEU A 39 1.17 -5.69 -3.61
C LEU A 39 -0.34 -5.99 -3.62
N ASP A 40 -0.88 -6.24 -4.80
CA ASP A 40 -2.33 -6.39 -4.99
C ASP A 40 -2.81 -7.83 -4.90
N THR A 41 -1.91 -8.83 -4.89
CA THR A 41 -2.26 -10.25 -4.77
C THR A 41 -1.11 -11.07 -4.22
N LEU A 42 -1.43 -12.12 -3.49
CA LEU A 42 -0.51 -13.15 -2.98
C LEU A 42 -0.49 -14.41 -3.88
N ARG A 43 -1.24 -14.40 -4.99
CA ARG A 43 -1.34 -15.50 -5.95
C ARG A 43 -0.41 -15.26 -7.14
N PRO A 44 0.57 -16.17 -7.41
CA PRO A 44 1.55 -15.96 -8.47
C PRO A 44 0.96 -15.80 -9.87
N ASP A 45 -0.11 -16.54 -10.18
CA ASP A 45 -0.83 -16.48 -11.45
C ASP A 45 -1.53 -15.13 -11.65
N ARG A 46 -2.21 -14.62 -10.62
CA ARG A 46 -2.84 -13.30 -10.62
C ARG A 46 -1.79 -12.19 -10.70
N PHE A 47 -0.68 -12.34 -9.95
CA PHE A 47 0.41 -11.39 -10.00
C PHE A 47 0.97 -11.27 -11.42
N ALA A 48 1.24 -12.38 -12.09
CA ALA A 48 1.74 -12.39 -13.47
C ALA A 48 0.74 -11.76 -14.45
N ALA A 49 -0.56 -12.03 -14.28
CA ALA A 49 -1.61 -11.44 -15.13
C ALA A 49 -1.71 -9.92 -14.97
N MET A 50 -1.50 -9.40 -13.76
CA MET A 50 -1.64 -7.97 -13.45
C MET A 50 -0.40 -7.16 -13.81
N THR A 51 0.80 -7.66 -13.49
CA THR A 51 2.04 -6.89 -13.59
C THR A 51 2.73 -6.99 -14.95
N ARG A 52 2.43 -8.03 -15.74
CA ARG A 52 3.06 -8.34 -17.03
C ARG A 52 4.55 -8.66 -16.98
N LEU A 53 5.28 -8.13 -16.02
CA LEU A 53 6.73 -8.28 -15.85
C LEU A 53 7.04 -8.58 -14.38
N GLY A 54 8.08 -9.42 -14.16
CA GLY A 54 8.48 -9.84 -12.82
C GLY A 54 7.60 -10.94 -12.25
N THR A 55 7.99 -11.43 -11.10
CA THR A 55 7.30 -12.50 -10.38
C THR A 55 6.96 -12.08 -8.96
N LEU A 56 5.97 -12.71 -8.35
CA LEU A 56 5.69 -12.53 -6.93
C LEU A 56 6.91 -12.88 -6.07
N GLN A 57 7.71 -13.87 -6.49
CA GLN A 57 8.92 -14.26 -5.78
C GLN A 57 9.96 -13.14 -5.73
N ASP A 58 10.08 -12.34 -6.80
CA ASP A 58 10.97 -11.16 -6.81
C ASP A 58 10.54 -10.14 -5.76
N VAL A 59 9.23 -9.92 -5.62
CA VAL A 59 8.67 -9.01 -4.61
C VAL A 59 8.92 -9.54 -3.20
N LEU A 60 8.68 -10.83 -2.95
CA LEU A 60 8.94 -11.45 -1.64
C LEU A 60 10.43 -11.41 -1.28
N ALA A 61 11.32 -11.64 -2.25
CA ALA A 61 12.76 -11.45 -2.06
C ALA A 61 13.10 -9.99 -1.75
N GLY A 62 12.42 -9.04 -2.42
CA GLY A 62 12.54 -7.61 -2.18
C GLY A 62 12.13 -7.19 -0.78
N ILE A 63 11.04 -7.75 -0.24
CA ILE A 63 10.58 -7.50 1.13
C ILE A 63 11.65 -7.95 2.14
N LYS A 64 12.17 -9.16 1.98
CA LYS A 64 13.26 -9.68 2.82
C LYS A 64 14.52 -8.80 2.76
N ALA A 65 14.87 -8.33 1.56
CA ALA A 65 16.01 -7.42 1.39
C ALA A 65 15.78 -6.06 2.06
N ALA A 66 14.56 -5.54 2.01
CA ALA A 66 14.19 -4.29 2.70
C ALA A 66 14.33 -4.44 4.22
N GLU A 67 13.83 -5.53 4.79
CA GLU A 67 13.99 -5.82 6.23
C GLU A 67 15.47 -5.97 6.63
N ALA A 68 16.25 -6.70 5.83
CA ALA A 68 17.69 -6.87 6.03
C ALA A 68 18.47 -5.55 5.93
N ALA A 69 18.01 -4.61 5.07
CA ALA A 69 18.57 -3.28 4.96
C ALA A 69 18.16 -2.35 6.13
N GLY A 70 17.31 -2.81 7.06
CA GLY A 70 16.89 -2.07 8.25
C GLY A 70 15.65 -1.20 8.05
N PHE A 71 14.89 -1.39 6.98
CA PHE A 71 13.54 -0.82 6.91
C PHE A 71 12.63 -1.53 7.91
N ARG A 72 12.01 -0.73 8.78
CA ARG A 72 11.03 -1.20 9.76
C ARG A 72 9.67 -0.65 9.39
N ASN A 73 8.61 -1.22 9.91
CA ASN A 73 7.24 -0.74 9.68
C ASN A 73 6.92 -0.60 8.19
N LEU A 74 7.19 -1.64 7.40
CA LEU A 74 6.83 -1.70 5.99
C LEU A 74 5.31 -1.53 5.85
N LYS A 75 4.90 -0.79 4.84
CA LYS A 75 3.48 -0.67 4.47
C LYS A 75 3.25 -1.35 3.14
N PHE A 76 2.12 -2.03 3.04
CA PHE A 76 1.70 -2.70 1.81
C PHE A 76 0.42 -2.05 1.31
N ASP A 77 0.46 -1.53 0.10
CA ASP A 77 -0.68 -0.93 -0.56
C ASP A 77 -1.33 -1.94 -1.50
N THR A 78 -2.56 -2.35 -1.18
CA THR A 78 -3.37 -3.31 -1.93
C THR A 78 -4.63 -2.61 -2.42
N VAL A 79 -4.81 -2.47 -3.72
CA VAL A 79 -6.07 -1.95 -4.30
C VAL A 79 -7.08 -3.09 -4.33
N LEU A 80 -8.24 -2.88 -3.69
CA LEU A 80 -9.34 -3.85 -3.71
C LEU A 80 -10.04 -3.87 -5.07
N ILE A 81 -10.13 -5.05 -5.67
CA ILE A 81 -10.74 -5.24 -6.99
C ILE A 81 -11.71 -6.43 -6.91
N GLY A 82 -13.00 -6.14 -7.00
CA GLY A 82 -14.06 -7.16 -6.96
C GLY A 82 -13.90 -8.24 -8.02
N GLY A 83 -14.02 -9.51 -7.61
CA GLY A 83 -13.84 -10.67 -8.45
C GLY A 83 -12.40 -10.88 -8.94
N PHE A 84 -11.41 -10.25 -8.27
CA PHE A 84 -10.00 -10.44 -8.59
C PHE A 84 -9.15 -10.80 -7.37
N ASN A 85 -9.18 -9.99 -6.31
CA ASN A 85 -8.39 -10.21 -5.10
C ASN A 85 -9.21 -10.09 -3.80
N ASP A 86 -10.50 -9.97 -3.91
CA ASP A 86 -11.40 -9.87 -2.76
C ASP A 86 -11.43 -11.16 -1.92
N ASP A 87 -11.11 -12.31 -2.50
CA ASP A 87 -10.96 -13.59 -1.79
C ASP A 87 -9.62 -13.72 -1.03
N GLU A 88 -8.70 -12.75 -1.19
CA GLU A 88 -7.40 -12.73 -0.52
C GLU A 88 -7.37 -11.75 0.69
N ILE A 89 -8.48 -11.08 1.01
CA ILE A 89 -8.54 -10.08 2.10
C ILE A 89 -8.05 -10.67 3.42
N GLU A 90 -8.55 -11.84 3.79
CA GLU A 90 -8.18 -12.51 5.05
C GLU A 90 -6.70 -12.93 5.04
N ASP A 91 -6.17 -13.40 3.90
CA ASP A 91 -4.77 -13.76 3.75
C ASP A 91 -3.87 -12.54 4.01
N PHE A 92 -4.20 -11.40 3.41
CA PHE A 92 -3.48 -10.13 3.63
C PHE A 92 -3.57 -9.65 5.08
N VAL A 93 -4.77 -9.68 5.68
CA VAL A 93 -4.96 -9.28 7.08
C VAL A 93 -4.13 -10.16 8.01
N ASN A 94 -4.07 -11.47 7.76
CA ASN A 94 -3.30 -12.40 8.56
C ASN A 94 -1.78 -12.14 8.54
N LEU A 95 -1.23 -11.55 7.47
CA LEU A 95 0.17 -11.13 7.47
C LEU A 95 0.50 -10.15 8.60
N SER A 96 -0.47 -9.34 9.05
CA SER A 96 -0.29 -8.42 10.17
C SER A 96 -0.16 -9.14 11.53
N ARG A 97 -0.58 -10.39 11.64
CA ARG A 97 -0.40 -11.18 12.88
C ARG A 97 1.06 -11.47 13.16
N GLU A 98 1.79 -11.86 12.12
CA GLU A 98 3.16 -12.39 12.22
C GLU A 98 4.24 -11.33 11.95
N HIS A 99 3.88 -10.25 11.27
CA HIS A 99 4.80 -9.20 10.86
C HIS A 99 4.39 -7.82 11.39
N PRO A 100 5.33 -6.96 11.77
CA PRO A 100 5.05 -5.57 12.18
C PRO A 100 4.78 -4.68 10.95
N TRP A 101 3.95 -5.16 10.04
CA TRP A 101 3.61 -4.49 8.78
C TRP A 101 2.25 -3.80 8.88
N GLU A 102 2.04 -2.75 8.08
CA GLU A 102 0.73 -2.14 7.90
C GLU A 102 0.18 -2.58 6.54
N MET A 103 -0.84 -3.45 6.56
CA MET A 103 -1.57 -3.87 5.36
C MET A 103 -2.64 -2.83 5.04
N ARG A 104 -2.53 -2.11 3.92
CA ARG A 104 -3.45 -1.04 3.56
C ARG A 104 -4.31 -1.43 2.36
N PHE A 105 -5.60 -1.48 2.58
CA PHE A 105 -6.58 -1.72 1.53
C PHE A 105 -7.10 -0.37 1.00
N ILE A 106 -7.03 -0.21 -0.31
CA ILE A 106 -7.37 1.04 -1.00
C ILE A 106 -8.50 0.76 -1.97
N GLU A 107 -9.55 1.55 -1.92
CA GLU A 107 -10.64 1.46 -2.89
C GLU A 107 -10.15 1.76 -4.30
N LEU A 108 -10.62 0.95 -5.26
CA LEU A 108 -10.38 1.17 -6.68
C LEU A 108 -11.01 2.51 -7.12
N MET A 109 -10.18 3.42 -7.61
CA MET A 109 -10.63 4.70 -8.13
C MET A 109 -10.90 4.59 -9.65
N PRO A 110 -12.03 5.11 -10.16
CA PRO A 110 -12.36 5.05 -11.59
C PRO A 110 -11.56 6.10 -12.38
N MET A 111 -10.25 5.88 -12.53
CA MET A 111 -9.35 6.83 -13.16
C MET A 111 -8.27 6.12 -14.01
N GLY A 112 -7.72 6.83 -14.98
CA GLY A 112 -6.73 6.29 -15.90
C GLY A 112 -7.26 5.05 -16.63
N PRO A 113 -6.49 3.98 -16.73
CA PRO A 113 -6.94 2.73 -17.37
C PRO A 113 -8.17 2.10 -16.73
N CYS A 114 -8.43 2.38 -15.45
CA CYS A 114 -9.57 1.83 -14.71
C CYS A 114 -10.87 2.65 -14.89
N ALA A 115 -10.82 3.79 -15.57
CA ALA A 115 -11.99 4.66 -15.74
C ALA A 115 -13.17 3.99 -16.48
N GLY A 116 -12.88 3.00 -17.33
CA GLY A 116 -13.87 2.22 -18.07
C GLY A 116 -14.19 0.85 -17.48
N TRP A 117 -13.71 0.54 -16.28
CA TRP A 117 -13.99 -0.75 -15.65
C TRP A 117 -15.43 -0.83 -15.16
N ASP A 118 -15.98 -2.04 -15.17
CA ASP A 118 -17.30 -2.32 -14.66
C ASP A 118 -17.40 -1.96 -13.17
N ARG A 119 -18.53 -1.40 -12.76
CA ARG A 119 -18.80 -1.03 -11.36
C ARG A 119 -18.73 -2.22 -10.40
N SER A 120 -18.94 -3.44 -10.87
CA SER A 120 -18.79 -4.67 -10.09
C SER A 120 -17.34 -4.88 -9.58
N ARG A 121 -16.37 -4.19 -10.19
CA ARG A 121 -14.97 -4.21 -9.74
C ARG A 121 -14.71 -3.32 -8.53
N PHE A 122 -15.59 -2.38 -8.25
CA PHE A 122 -15.49 -1.54 -7.06
C PHE A 122 -15.94 -2.31 -5.83
N LEU A 123 -15.12 -2.24 -4.77
CA LEU A 123 -15.46 -2.74 -3.43
C LEU A 123 -15.19 -1.63 -2.42
N PRO A 124 -16.15 -1.31 -1.53
CA PRO A 124 -15.89 -0.45 -0.39
C PRO A 124 -14.79 -1.06 0.50
N ALA A 125 -13.94 -0.22 1.08
CA ALA A 125 -12.89 -0.72 1.97
C ALA A 125 -13.47 -1.37 3.25
N GLU A 126 -14.71 -1.04 3.62
CA GLU A 126 -15.47 -1.67 4.72
C GLU A 126 -15.65 -3.18 4.52
N THR A 127 -15.64 -3.68 3.29
CA THR A 127 -15.66 -5.13 3.00
C THR A 127 -14.58 -5.90 3.76
N VAL A 128 -13.46 -5.24 4.09
CA VAL A 128 -12.40 -5.84 4.92
C VAL A 128 -12.91 -6.11 6.33
N LEU A 129 -13.67 -5.19 6.92
CA LEU A 129 -14.24 -5.37 8.26
C LEU A 129 -15.33 -6.43 8.30
N ASP A 130 -16.13 -6.51 7.23
CA ASP A 130 -17.18 -7.54 7.10
C ASP A 130 -16.57 -8.95 7.06
N ARG A 131 -15.39 -9.10 6.46
CA ARG A 131 -14.70 -10.38 6.35
C ARG A 131 -13.77 -10.70 7.52
N THR A 132 -13.40 -9.70 8.30
CA THR A 132 -12.47 -9.83 9.43
C THR A 132 -13.01 -9.10 10.67
N ALA A 133 -14.08 -9.66 11.21
CA ALA A 133 -14.83 -9.08 12.34
C ALA A 133 -14.00 -8.90 13.64
N GLU A 134 -12.82 -9.52 13.73
CA GLU A 134 -11.91 -9.38 14.87
C GLU A 134 -11.10 -8.08 14.86
N LEU A 135 -11.16 -7.29 13.79
CA LEU A 135 -10.41 -6.06 13.67
C LEU A 135 -10.96 -4.97 14.60
N GLU A 136 -10.15 -4.54 15.54
CA GLU A 136 -10.47 -3.48 16.48
C GLU A 136 -9.91 -2.14 16.01
N PRO A 137 -10.67 -1.03 16.08
CA PRO A 137 -10.20 0.27 15.65
C PRO A 137 -9.09 0.79 16.56
N ILE A 138 -8.07 1.41 15.97
CA ILE A 138 -6.99 2.10 16.66
C ILE A 138 -6.84 3.53 16.12
N GLU A 139 -5.95 4.33 16.70
CA GLU A 139 -5.73 5.72 16.27
C GLU A 139 -5.43 5.80 14.77
N ALA A 140 -6.15 6.67 14.07
CA ALA A 140 -5.96 6.91 12.65
C ALA A 140 -4.60 7.58 12.35
N GLN A 141 -4.03 7.27 11.18
CA GLN A 141 -2.80 7.90 10.73
C GLN A 141 -2.92 8.41 9.28
N GLY A 142 -2.90 9.70 9.12
CA GLY A 142 -3.07 10.35 7.83
C GLY A 142 -4.49 10.12 7.30
N VAL A 143 -4.60 9.54 6.09
CA VAL A 143 -5.90 9.26 5.45
C VAL A 143 -6.40 7.84 5.68
N ALA A 144 -5.63 7.00 6.33
CA ALA A 144 -6.00 5.62 6.62
C ALA A 144 -6.71 5.55 7.98
N ARG A 145 -7.90 4.97 8.00
CA ARG A 145 -8.52 4.47 9.23
C ARG A 145 -7.80 3.18 9.58
N ARG A 146 -7.34 3.05 10.82
CA ARG A 146 -6.48 1.95 11.22
C ARG A 146 -7.17 1.01 12.18
N TYR A 147 -6.82 -0.25 12.06
CA TYR A 147 -7.35 -1.35 12.84
C TYR A 147 -6.21 -2.30 13.21
N GLN A 148 -6.44 -3.13 14.22
CA GLN A 148 -5.49 -4.16 14.63
C GLN A 148 -6.24 -5.41 15.04
N LEU A 149 -5.73 -6.57 14.71
CA LEU A 149 -6.20 -7.83 15.26
C LEU A 149 -5.66 -7.99 16.68
N PRO A 150 -6.43 -8.58 17.62
CA PRO A 150 -5.94 -8.87 18.96
C PRO A 150 -4.61 -9.64 18.95
N GLY A 151 -3.60 -9.07 19.61
CA GLY A 151 -2.28 -9.69 19.72
C GLY A 151 -1.41 -9.63 18.45
N ALA A 152 -1.86 -8.98 17.38
CA ALA A 152 -1.07 -8.84 16.14
C ALA A 152 0.13 -7.90 16.32
N LEU A 153 1.21 -8.17 15.60
CA LEU A 153 2.40 -7.32 15.56
C LEU A 153 2.22 -6.09 14.67
N GLY A 154 1.45 -6.22 13.61
CA GLY A 154 1.18 -5.20 12.62
C GLY A 154 -0.23 -4.64 12.72
N THR A 155 -0.62 -3.89 11.69
CA THR A 155 -1.91 -3.19 11.65
C THR A 155 -2.54 -3.29 10.26
N VAL A 156 -3.85 -3.00 10.19
CA VAL A 156 -4.61 -2.90 8.94
C VAL A 156 -5.07 -1.47 8.76
N GLY A 157 -4.91 -0.91 7.57
CA GLY A 157 -5.35 0.42 7.20
C GLY A 157 -6.40 0.39 6.09
N LEU A 158 -7.47 1.15 6.23
CA LEU A 158 -8.49 1.32 5.19
C LEU A 158 -8.41 2.72 4.61
N ILE A 159 -8.28 2.83 3.29
CA ILE A 159 -8.23 4.08 2.55
C ILE A 159 -9.42 4.10 1.59
N SER A 160 -10.39 4.94 1.87
CA SER A 160 -11.71 4.97 1.23
C SER A 160 -11.91 6.28 0.44
N PRO A 161 -11.20 6.48 -0.69
CA PRO A 161 -11.29 7.73 -1.45
C PRO A 161 -12.62 7.90 -2.19
N VAL A 162 -13.44 6.87 -2.30
CA VAL A 162 -14.69 6.85 -3.04
C VAL A 162 -15.89 6.79 -2.10
N SER A 163 -15.90 5.85 -1.14
CA SER A 163 -17.03 5.69 -0.22
C SER A 163 -17.00 6.67 0.95
N HIS A 164 -15.83 7.10 1.40
CA HIS A 164 -15.63 8.08 2.47
C HIS A 164 -14.53 9.06 2.06
N ASP A 165 -14.87 10.00 1.19
CA ASP A 165 -13.89 10.96 0.72
C ASP A 165 -13.32 11.79 1.89
N PHE A 166 -12.03 12.06 1.78
CA PHE A 166 -11.25 12.86 2.73
C PHE A 166 -10.69 14.12 2.07
N CYS A 167 -11.33 14.59 1.00
CA CYS A 167 -10.84 15.71 0.20
C CYS A 167 -10.71 17.00 1.00
N ALA A 168 -11.61 17.24 1.96
CA ALA A 168 -11.59 18.44 2.80
C ALA A 168 -10.33 18.53 3.69
N ASP A 169 -9.81 17.38 4.13
CA ASP A 169 -8.62 17.29 5.01
C ASP A 169 -7.34 16.94 4.26
N CYS A 170 -7.43 16.80 2.93
CA CYS A 170 -6.30 16.36 2.11
C CYS A 170 -5.25 17.48 1.97
N ARG A 171 -4.05 17.23 2.52
CA ARG A 171 -2.89 18.14 2.46
C ARG A 171 -1.84 17.69 1.44
N ARG A 172 -2.22 16.87 0.45
CA ARG A 172 -1.30 16.33 -0.53
C ARG A 172 -1.20 17.24 -1.74
N ILE A 173 -0.01 17.42 -2.23
CA ILE A 173 0.28 17.94 -3.56
C ILE A 173 1.14 16.93 -4.31
N ARG A 174 1.09 16.93 -5.60
CA ARG A 174 1.90 16.07 -6.47
C ARG A 174 2.75 16.93 -7.39
N VAL A 175 3.95 16.45 -7.62
CA VAL A 175 4.81 16.96 -8.69
C VAL A 175 4.94 15.85 -9.71
N THR A 176 4.55 16.12 -10.96
CA THR A 176 4.68 15.16 -12.05
C THR A 176 6.14 15.00 -12.47
N ALA A 177 6.46 13.96 -13.24
CA ALA A 177 7.82 13.73 -13.72
C ALA A 177 8.35 14.88 -14.63
N ASP A 178 7.45 15.62 -15.29
CA ASP A 178 7.74 16.81 -16.08
C ASP A 178 7.68 18.13 -15.26
N GLY A 179 7.62 18.02 -13.91
CA GLY A 179 7.73 19.16 -13.01
C GLY A 179 6.45 19.97 -12.77
N LYS A 180 5.29 19.50 -13.24
CA LYS A 180 4.01 20.20 -13.03
C LYS A 180 3.38 19.89 -11.68
N LEU A 181 2.72 20.87 -11.08
CA LEU A 181 1.97 20.69 -9.84
C LEU A 181 0.54 20.19 -10.13
N LYS A 182 0.11 19.20 -9.38
CA LYS A 182 -1.28 18.72 -9.33
C LYS A 182 -1.76 18.69 -7.88
N GLY A 183 -2.96 19.22 -7.64
CA GLY A 183 -3.60 19.18 -6.32
C GLY A 183 -4.17 17.80 -5.96
N CYS A 184 -4.50 16.98 -6.98
CA CYS A 184 -5.09 15.66 -6.79
C CYS A 184 -4.52 14.63 -7.74
N LEU A 185 -4.83 13.35 -7.50
CA LEU A 185 -4.54 12.25 -8.41
C LEU A 185 -5.46 12.27 -9.64
N HIS A 186 -6.67 12.80 -9.49
CA HIS A 186 -7.65 13.05 -10.56
C HIS A 186 -7.16 14.06 -11.58
#